data_660242951d9e14cf86023e03174184a6
#
_entry.id   660242951d9e14cf86023e03174184a6
#
_cell.length_a   1.000
_cell.length_b   1.000
_cell.length_c   1.000
_cell.angle_alpha   90.00
_cell.angle_beta   90.00
_cell.angle_gamma   90.00
#
_symmetry.space_group_name_H-M   'P 1'
#
loop_
_entity.id
_entity.type
_entity.pdbx_description
1 polymer ?
#
loop_
_entity_poly.entity_id
_entity_poly.type
_entity_poly.pdbx_seq_one_letter_code
_entity_poly.pdbx_strand_id
1 'polypeptide(L)'
;LESSDIKSIDSMKNKNICIINDTSSNEGYIIPNEMIKEYNLDNNNKIKNYDDYPNLLHALYNKDCDAAFLPTNYESMFSNIDEYKNIGEDIKILKTETKKASSSSKSYGTKKITEPFTMLLIGVDSSKNGLGNSDSFNGDSLMLVTFNPNTLNATILSIPRDSYVPIACFAGKYENKITHAAWKGTDCVIDTIEDFTG
;
A
#
# COMPACT_ATOMS: atom_id res chain seq x y z
N LEU A 1 14.22 -7.17 -18.99
CA LEU A 1 15.62 -6.90 -18.63
C LEU A 1 16.29 -6.07 -19.71
N GLU A 2 17.29 -5.29 -19.37
CA GLU A 2 18.05 -4.45 -20.33
C GLU A 2 18.68 -5.31 -21.44
N SER A 3 19.09 -6.53 -21.10
CA SER A 3 19.62 -7.52 -22.06
C SER A 3 18.59 -8.14 -23.03
N SER A 4 17.31 -7.76 -22.92
CA SER A 4 16.23 -8.29 -23.75
C SER A 4 16.18 -7.64 -25.14
N ASP A 5 15.85 -8.44 -26.16
CA ASP A 5 15.62 -7.95 -27.53
C ASP A 5 14.31 -7.17 -27.70
N ILE A 6 13.46 -7.14 -26.68
CA ILE A 6 12.18 -6.42 -26.72
C ILE A 6 12.45 -4.92 -26.67
N LYS A 7 12.06 -4.18 -27.71
CA LYS A 7 12.32 -2.73 -27.84
C LYS A 7 11.11 -1.87 -27.49
N SER A 8 9.90 -2.41 -27.65
CA SER A 8 8.65 -1.69 -27.40
C SER A 8 7.54 -2.68 -27.05
N ILE A 9 6.46 -2.18 -26.45
CA ILE A 9 5.28 -2.98 -26.12
C ILE A 9 4.63 -3.58 -27.36
N ASP A 10 4.61 -2.85 -28.48
CA ASP A 10 4.02 -3.29 -29.74
C ASP A 10 4.82 -4.42 -30.43
N SER A 11 6.09 -4.58 -30.04
CA SER A 11 6.97 -5.61 -30.60
C SER A 11 6.87 -6.96 -29.87
N MET A 12 6.09 -7.04 -28.81
CA MET A 12 5.95 -8.28 -28.03
C MET A 12 5.05 -9.28 -28.73
N LYS A 13 5.65 -10.41 -29.16
CA LYS A 13 4.95 -11.56 -29.74
C LYS A 13 5.59 -12.84 -29.23
N ASN A 14 4.76 -13.83 -28.89
CA ASN A 14 5.18 -15.13 -28.36
C ASN A 14 6.04 -14.99 -27.09
N LYS A 15 5.69 -14.06 -26.23
CA LYS A 15 6.40 -13.73 -24.99
C LYS A 15 5.57 -14.14 -23.76
N ASN A 16 6.25 -14.39 -22.65
CA ASN A 16 5.63 -14.57 -21.35
C ASN A 16 5.57 -13.21 -20.65
N ILE A 17 4.37 -12.72 -20.35
CA ILE A 17 4.13 -11.47 -19.65
C ILE A 17 3.58 -11.78 -18.26
N CYS A 18 4.17 -11.21 -17.22
CA CYS A 18 3.88 -11.53 -15.84
C CYS A 18 3.16 -10.39 -15.13
N ILE A 19 2.11 -10.73 -14.40
CA ILE A 19 1.28 -9.82 -13.58
C ILE A 19 1.05 -10.42 -12.20
N ILE A 20 0.57 -9.60 -11.25
CA ILE A 20 0.12 -10.06 -9.94
C ILE A 20 -1.32 -10.58 -10.03
N ASN A 21 -1.62 -11.64 -9.26
CA ASN A 21 -2.93 -12.29 -9.24
C ASN A 21 -3.90 -11.72 -8.19
N ASP A 22 -3.66 -10.51 -7.71
CA ASP A 22 -4.57 -9.84 -6.77
C ASP A 22 -5.56 -8.96 -7.54
N THR A 23 -6.78 -9.45 -7.73
CA THR A 23 -7.85 -8.77 -8.47
C THR A 23 -8.27 -7.43 -7.87
N SER A 24 -7.91 -7.14 -6.63
CA SER A 24 -8.16 -5.87 -5.94
C SER A 24 -7.02 -4.86 -6.14
N SER A 25 -5.86 -5.31 -6.59
CA SER A 25 -4.68 -4.46 -6.80
C SER A 25 -4.82 -3.62 -8.07
N ASN A 26 -4.84 -2.29 -7.90
CA ASN A 26 -4.83 -1.38 -9.04
C ASN A 26 -3.56 -1.54 -9.88
N GLU A 27 -2.40 -1.55 -9.25
CA GLU A 27 -1.08 -1.54 -9.91
C GLU A 27 -0.65 -2.94 -10.39
N GLY A 28 -1.04 -3.98 -9.64
CA GLY A 28 -0.64 -5.35 -9.94
C GLY A 28 -1.55 -6.10 -10.89
N TYR A 29 -2.84 -5.74 -10.95
CA TYR A 29 -3.85 -6.49 -11.70
C TYR A 29 -4.74 -5.62 -12.59
N ILE A 30 -5.40 -4.59 -12.06
CA ILE A 30 -6.43 -3.85 -12.80
C ILE A 30 -5.80 -3.08 -13.97
N ILE A 31 -4.82 -2.22 -13.71
CA ILE A 31 -4.11 -1.46 -14.75
C ILE A 31 -3.38 -2.38 -15.74
N PRO A 32 -2.61 -3.39 -15.28
CA PRO A 32 -2.02 -4.38 -16.17
C PRO A 32 -3.01 -5.05 -17.13
N ASN A 33 -4.17 -5.50 -16.65
CA ASN A 33 -5.19 -6.12 -17.50
C ASN A 33 -5.82 -5.14 -18.50
N GLU A 34 -5.99 -3.89 -18.13
CA GLU A 34 -6.45 -2.87 -19.06
C GLU A 34 -5.40 -2.60 -20.15
N MET A 35 -4.12 -2.48 -19.79
CA MET A 35 -3.04 -2.33 -20.76
C MET A 35 -2.90 -3.55 -21.67
N ILE A 36 -3.01 -4.76 -21.13
CA ILE A 36 -2.99 -6.00 -21.92
C ILE A 36 -4.07 -5.96 -23.01
N LYS A 37 -5.28 -5.51 -22.68
CA LYS A 37 -6.39 -5.38 -23.64
C LYS A 37 -6.15 -4.24 -24.62
N GLU A 38 -5.74 -3.08 -24.16
CA GLU A 38 -5.49 -1.88 -24.97
C GLU A 38 -4.44 -2.12 -26.05
N TYR A 39 -3.35 -2.82 -25.71
CA TYR A 39 -2.26 -3.16 -26.61
C TYR A 39 -2.41 -4.55 -27.27
N ASN A 40 -3.55 -5.23 -27.07
CA ASN A 40 -3.84 -6.57 -27.60
C ASN A 40 -2.73 -7.60 -27.29
N LEU A 41 -2.16 -7.53 -26.09
CA LEU A 41 -1.03 -8.38 -25.71
C LEU A 41 -1.41 -9.83 -25.47
N ASP A 42 -2.66 -10.10 -25.09
CA ASP A 42 -3.20 -11.46 -24.87
C ASP A 42 -3.36 -12.28 -26.15
N ASN A 43 -3.46 -11.63 -27.31
CA ASN A 43 -3.64 -12.34 -28.59
C ASN A 43 -2.43 -13.16 -29.03
N ASN A 44 -1.23 -12.70 -28.69
CA ASN A 44 0.02 -13.30 -29.19
C ASN A 44 1.05 -13.58 -28.09
N ASN A 45 0.68 -13.42 -26.82
CA ASN A 45 1.56 -13.61 -25.69
C ASN A 45 0.88 -14.49 -24.63
N LYS A 46 1.67 -15.04 -23.73
CA LYS A 46 1.17 -15.82 -22.61
C LYS A 46 1.21 -14.98 -21.33
N ILE A 47 0.06 -14.78 -20.70
CA ILE A 47 -0.02 -14.07 -19.41
C ILE A 47 0.19 -15.09 -18.29
N LYS A 48 1.15 -14.80 -17.41
CA LYS A 48 1.46 -15.58 -16.21
C LYS A 48 1.12 -14.77 -14.96
N ASN A 49 0.48 -15.40 -14.01
CA ASN A 49 0.06 -14.79 -12.75
C ASN A 49 1.00 -15.21 -11.61
N TYR A 50 1.33 -14.27 -10.75
CA TYR A 50 2.14 -14.47 -9.55
C TYR A 50 1.43 -13.88 -8.33
N ASP A 51 1.63 -14.47 -7.16
CA ASP A 51 0.96 -14.05 -5.95
C ASP A 51 1.57 -12.76 -5.35
N ASP A 52 2.85 -12.52 -5.61
CA ASP A 52 3.58 -11.36 -5.11
C ASP A 52 4.67 -10.88 -6.06
N TYR A 53 5.17 -9.67 -5.84
CA TYR A 53 6.25 -9.07 -6.63
C TYR A 53 7.61 -9.76 -6.48
N PRO A 54 8.04 -10.25 -5.30
CA PRO A 54 9.28 -11.03 -5.19
C PRO A 54 9.32 -12.25 -6.11
N ASN A 55 8.26 -13.06 -6.13
CA ASN A 55 8.15 -14.22 -7.01
C ASN A 55 8.10 -13.82 -8.50
N LEU A 56 7.40 -12.72 -8.80
CA LEU A 56 7.34 -12.18 -10.16
C LEU A 56 8.73 -11.68 -10.62
N LEU A 57 9.48 -10.96 -9.78
CA LEU A 57 10.83 -10.50 -10.09
C LEU A 57 11.79 -11.67 -10.26
N HIS A 58 11.74 -12.66 -9.37
CA HIS A 58 12.54 -13.88 -9.51
C HIS A 58 12.30 -14.55 -10.87
N ALA A 59 11.04 -14.66 -11.30
CA ALA A 59 10.70 -15.21 -12.60
C ALA A 59 11.21 -14.34 -13.78
N LEU A 60 11.21 -13.00 -13.62
CA LEU A 60 11.75 -12.08 -14.62
C LEU A 60 13.27 -12.23 -14.76
N TYR A 61 14.01 -12.30 -13.64
CA TYR A 61 15.47 -12.45 -13.64
C TYR A 61 15.89 -13.84 -14.17
N ASN A 62 15.12 -14.88 -13.88
CA ASN A 62 15.34 -16.24 -14.39
C ASN A 62 14.89 -16.44 -15.85
N LYS A 63 14.32 -15.40 -16.49
CA LYS A 63 13.80 -15.46 -17.86
C LYS A 63 12.59 -16.38 -18.05
N ASP A 64 11.89 -16.72 -16.96
CA ASP A 64 10.58 -17.37 -17.03
C ASP A 64 9.49 -16.40 -17.49
N CYS A 65 9.72 -15.11 -17.25
CA CYS A 65 9.00 -13.99 -17.82
C CYS A 65 9.92 -13.21 -18.76
N ASP A 66 9.39 -12.81 -19.91
CA ASP A 66 10.08 -11.91 -20.85
C ASP A 66 9.81 -10.43 -20.51
N ALA A 67 8.64 -10.14 -19.96
CA ALA A 67 8.22 -8.83 -19.50
C ALA A 67 7.32 -8.96 -18.25
N ALA A 68 7.26 -7.90 -17.45
CA ALA A 68 6.45 -7.85 -16.24
C ALA A 68 5.85 -6.46 -16.04
N PHE A 69 4.70 -6.42 -15.37
CA PHE A 69 4.13 -5.17 -14.87
C PHE A 69 4.60 -4.93 -13.44
N LEU A 70 5.20 -3.78 -13.22
CA LEU A 70 5.71 -3.34 -11.91
C LEU A 70 5.15 -1.97 -11.55
N PRO A 71 5.00 -1.66 -10.25
CA PRO A 71 4.64 -0.32 -9.82
C PRO A 71 5.76 0.67 -10.17
N THR A 72 5.43 1.94 -10.36
CA THR A 72 6.42 2.96 -10.77
C THR A 72 7.52 3.22 -9.75
N ASN A 73 7.29 2.86 -8.48
CA ASN A 73 8.26 2.96 -7.39
C ASN A 73 9.04 1.65 -7.15
N TYR A 74 9.05 0.72 -8.13
CA TYR A 74 9.71 -0.59 -8.02
C TYR A 74 11.18 -0.50 -7.56
N GLU A 75 11.90 0.50 -8.01
CA GLU A 75 13.29 0.69 -7.64
C GLU A 75 13.44 0.92 -6.13
N SER A 76 12.67 1.84 -5.55
CA SER A 76 12.71 2.09 -4.10
C SER A 76 12.17 0.92 -3.27
N MET A 77 11.30 0.09 -3.84
CA MET A 77 10.76 -1.09 -3.15
C MET A 77 11.77 -2.24 -3.06
N PHE A 78 12.61 -2.43 -4.08
CA PHE A 78 13.41 -3.63 -4.22
C PHE A 78 14.92 -3.42 -4.19
N SER A 79 15.44 -2.20 -4.34
CA SER A 79 16.88 -1.90 -4.30
C SER A 79 17.57 -2.24 -2.99
N ASN A 80 16.83 -2.38 -1.89
CA ASN A 80 17.35 -2.81 -0.59
C ASN A 80 17.55 -4.33 -0.47
N ILE A 81 17.14 -5.11 -1.47
CA ILE A 81 17.31 -6.55 -1.54
C ILE A 81 18.58 -6.81 -2.36
N ASP A 82 19.55 -7.53 -1.81
CA ASP A 82 20.86 -7.74 -2.46
C ASP A 82 20.76 -8.28 -3.89
N GLU A 83 19.80 -9.17 -4.15
CA GLU A 83 19.54 -9.76 -5.47
C GLU A 83 19.07 -8.71 -6.49
N TYR A 84 18.38 -7.65 -6.04
CA TYR A 84 17.74 -6.64 -6.89
C TYR A 84 18.31 -5.24 -6.70
N LYS A 85 19.48 -5.10 -6.06
CA LYS A 85 20.08 -3.79 -5.74
C LYS A 85 20.30 -2.88 -6.95
N ASN A 86 20.50 -3.46 -8.12
CA ASN A 86 20.70 -2.74 -9.37
C ASN A 86 19.44 -2.75 -10.27
N ILE A 87 18.28 -3.01 -9.72
CA ILE A 87 17.03 -3.18 -10.49
C ILE A 87 16.73 -1.99 -11.42
N GLY A 88 17.10 -0.77 -11.03
CA GLY A 88 16.94 0.43 -11.87
C GLY A 88 17.75 0.38 -13.17
N GLU A 89 18.91 -0.30 -13.14
CA GLU A 89 19.82 -0.45 -14.30
C GLU A 89 19.52 -1.75 -15.07
N ASP A 90 19.05 -2.79 -14.36
CA ASP A 90 18.80 -4.12 -14.94
C ASP A 90 17.51 -4.16 -15.78
N ILE A 91 16.56 -3.28 -15.48
CA ILE A 91 15.23 -3.28 -16.10
C ILE A 91 15.12 -2.17 -17.14
N LYS A 92 14.66 -2.56 -18.33
CA LYS A 92 14.28 -1.62 -19.37
C LYS A 92 12.78 -1.34 -19.32
N ILE A 93 12.42 -0.07 -19.16
CA ILE A 93 11.02 0.37 -19.19
C ILE A 93 10.55 0.42 -20.65
N LEU A 94 9.52 -0.36 -20.98
CA LEU A 94 8.91 -0.36 -22.31
C LEU A 94 7.78 0.65 -22.42
N LYS A 95 7.00 0.82 -21.36
CA LYS A 95 5.86 1.73 -21.27
C LYS A 95 5.56 2.06 -19.81
N THR A 96 5.17 3.29 -19.56
CA THR A 96 4.63 3.73 -18.26
C THR A 96 3.23 4.28 -18.47
N GLU A 97 2.28 3.77 -17.69
CA GLU A 97 0.93 4.30 -17.62
C GLU A 97 0.65 4.82 -16.21
N THR A 98 -0.01 5.97 -16.15
CA THR A 98 -0.46 6.55 -14.89
C THR A 98 -1.96 6.78 -14.99
N LYS A 99 -2.72 6.00 -14.25
CA LYS A 99 -4.16 6.22 -14.14
C LYS A 99 -4.46 6.92 -12.82
N LYS A 100 -5.18 8.02 -12.90
CA LYS A 100 -5.77 8.61 -11.70
C LYS A 100 -6.79 7.60 -11.18
N ALA A 101 -6.57 7.10 -9.96
CA ALA A 101 -7.64 6.39 -9.27
C ALA A 101 -8.86 7.29 -9.31
N SER A 102 -9.98 6.79 -9.84
CA SER A 102 -11.26 7.44 -9.71
C SER A 102 -11.74 7.26 -8.27
N SER A 103 -10.99 7.87 -7.36
CA SER A 103 -11.48 8.04 -6.01
C SER A 103 -12.60 9.06 -6.10
N SER A 104 -13.79 8.71 -5.68
CA SER A 104 -14.83 9.64 -5.26
C SER A 104 -14.40 10.37 -3.96
N SER A 105 -13.09 10.58 -3.79
CA SER A 105 -12.55 11.45 -2.76
C SER A 105 -12.99 12.85 -3.11
N LYS A 106 -13.88 13.40 -2.29
CA LYS A 106 -14.09 14.84 -2.24
C LYS A 106 -12.70 15.47 -2.27
N SER A 107 -12.43 16.27 -3.30
CA SER A 107 -11.20 17.08 -3.38
C SER A 107 -11.18 17.97 -2.15
N TYR A 108 -10.54 17.50 -1.10
CA TYR A 108 -10.08 18.41 -0.05
C TYR A 108 -9.01 19.24 -0.73
N GLY A 109 -9.29 20.50 -0.96
CA GLY A 109 -8.38 21.42 -1.63
C GLY A 109 -6.97 21.22 -1.06
N THR A 110 -5.96 21.21 -1.92
CA THR A 110 -4.55 21.01 -1.56
C THR A 110 -4.09 22.15 -0.65
N LYS A 111 -4.52 22.13 0.59
CA LYS A 111 -3.99 23.02 1.61
C LYS A 111 -2.60 22.48 1.95
N LYS A 112 -1.57 23.22 1.59
CA LYS A 112 -0.21 22.89 1.98
C LYS A 112 -0.16 22.80 3.49
N ILE A 113 0.18 21.63 4.02
CA ILE A 113 0.35 21.44 5.46
C ILE A 113 1.70 22.09 5.82
N THR A 114 1.65 23.17 6.58
CA THR A 114 2.82 23.94 7.01
C THR A 114 3.10 23.80 8.50
N GLU A 115 2.14 23.28 9.24
CA GLU A 115 2.21 23.11 10.67
C GLU A 115 2.42 21.63 11.05
N PRO A 116 3.07 21.35 12.18
CA PRO A 116 3.15 19.99 12.70
C PRO A 116 1.76 19.37 12.88
N PHE A 117 1.62 18.11 12.57
CA PHE A 117 0.38 17.38 12.77
C PHE A 117 0.65 15.96 13.27
N THR A 118 -0.33 15.39 13.93
CA THR A 118 -0.29 14.02 14.44
C THR A 118 -1.35 13.18 13.74
N MET A 119 -0.99 11.97 13.35
CA MET A 119 -1.88 10.96 12.80
C MET A 119 -1.93 9.76 13.73
N LEU A 120 -3.12 9.24 13.96
CA LEU A 120 -3.32 7.95 14.61
C LEU A 120 -3.41 6.86 13.52
N LEU A 121 -2.52 5.89 13.58
CA LEU A 121 -2.57 4.68 12.77
C LEU A 121 -3.10 3.53 13.63
N ILE A 122 -4.19 2.92 13.17
CA ILE A 122 -4.84 1.79 13.84
C ILE A 122 -4.76 0.58 12.90
N GLY A 123 -4.03 -0.46 13.31
CA GLY A 123 -4.09 -1.76 12.63
C GLY A 123 -5.27 -2.57 13.17
N VAL A 124 -6.11 -3.05 12.27
CA VAL A 124 -7.33 -3.79 12.62
C VAL A 124 -7.34 -5.14 11.92
N ASP A 125 -7.77 -6.17 12.63
CA ASP A 125 -8.09 -7.48 12.04
C ASP A 125 -9.57 -7.46 11.60
N SER A 126 -9.80 -7.02 10.37
CA SER A 126 -11.14 -6.95 9.79
C SER A 126 -11.11 -7.31 8.32
N SER A 127 -12.00 -8.22 7.94
CA SER A 127 -12.25 -8.56 6.53
C SER A 127 -13.16 -7.55 5.79
N LYS A 128 -13.63 -6.50 6.48
CA LYS A 128 -14.46 -5.46 5.87
C LYS A 128 -13.60 -4.44 5.12
N ASN A 129 -13.98 -4.11 3.92
CA ASN A 129 -13.41 -3.00 3.15
C ASN A 129 -13.88 -1.66 3.72
N GLY A 130 -13.09 -1.10 4.63
CA GLY A 130 -13.37 0.16 5.31
C GLY A 130 -14.19 -0.03 6.60
N LEU A 131 -13.83 0.73 7.62
CA LEU A 131 -14.52 0.81 8.88
C LEU A 131 -15.26 2.15 8.95
N GLY A 132 -16.56 2.11 9.29
CA GLY A 132 -17.30 3.30 9.67
C GLY A 132 -16.93 3.73 11.09
N ASN A 133 -17.13 5.02 11.42
CA ASN A 133 -16.78 5.59 12.74
C ASN A 133 -17.44 4.88 13.92
N SER A 134 -18.56 4.21 13.70
CA SER A 134 -19.33 3.48 14.74
C SER A 134 -19.12 1.96 14.69
N ASP A 135 -18.31 1.44 13.77
CA ASP A 135 -18.05 0.01 13.67
C ASP A 135 -17.20 -0.45 14.85
N SER A 136 -17.63 -1.54 15.49
CA SER A 136 -16.84 -2.22 16.54
C SER A 136 -15.75 -3.06 15.90
N PHE A 137 -14.52 -2.91 16.38
CA PHE A 137 -13.37 -3.66 15.90
C PHE A 137 -12.36 -3.89 17.03
N ASN A 138 -11.30 -4.65 16.77
CA ASN A 138 -10.15 -4.76 17.67
C ASN A 138 -9.00 -3.93 17.10
N GLY A 139 -8.50 -2.98 17.87
CA GLY A 139 -7.30 -2.22 17.54
C GLY A 139 -6.06 -3.01 17.95
N ASP A 140 -5.49 -3.78 17.03
CA ASP A 140 -4.38 -4.68 17.33
C ASP A 140 -3.02 -3.99 17.34
N SER A 141 -2.89 -2.89 16.63
CA SER A 141 -1.73 -1.99 16.73
C SER A 141 -2.19 -0.54 16.71
N LEU A 142 -1.59 0.25 17.59
CA LEU A 142 -1.89 1.67 17.77
C LEU A 142 -0.56 2.44 17.71
N MET A 143 -0.46 3.38 16.77
CA MET A 143 0.72 4.24 16.65
C MET A 143 0.32 5.68 16.40
N LEU A 144 0.91 6.60 17.15
CA LEU A 144 0.87 8.02 16.84
C LEU A 144 2.09 8.40 16.01
N VAL A 145 1.87 9.03 14.87
CA VAL A 145 2.91 9.58 14.01
C VAL A 145 2.76 11.08 13.97
N THR A 146 3.68 11.77 14.63
CA THR A 146 3.76 13.24 14.58
C THR A 146 4.79 13.64 13.54
N PHE A 147 4.37 14.43 12.55
CA PHE A 147 5.25 14.94 11.49
C PHE A 147 5.37 16.45 11.57
N ASN A 148 6.59 16.96 11.53
CA ASN A 148 6.88 18.38 11.45
C ASN A 148 7.40 18.73 10.04
N PRO A 149 6.59 19.40 9.18
CA PRO A 149 6.96 19.74 7.83
C PRO A 149 8.09 20.78 7.74
N ASN A 150 8.32 21.56 8.79
CA ASN A 150 9.36 22.60 8.81
C ASN A 150 10.76 22.02 9.03
N THR A 151 10.84 20.95 9.82
CA THR A 151 12.11 20.29 10.14
C THR A 151 12.30 18.95 9.42
N LEU A 152 11.25 18.49 8.71
CA LEU A 152 11.17 17.17 8.05
C LEU A 152 11.41 16.00 9.00
N ASN A 153 11.07 16.18 10.28
CA ASN A 153 11.20 15.14 11.31
C ASN A 153 9.86 14.46 11.55
N ALA A 154 9.91 13.16 11.77
CA ALA A 154 8.79 12.36 12.23
C ALA A 154 9.12 11.68 13.56
N THR A 155 8.16 11.70 14.49
CA THR A 155 8.23 10.93 15.74
C THR A 155 7.13 9.88 15.72
N ILE A 156 7.48 8.64 16.06
CA ILE A 156 6.52 7.53 16.13
C ILE A 156 6.46 7.06 17.58
N LEU A 157 5.27 7.07 18.15
CA LEU A 157 4.95 6.51 19.45
C LEU A 157 4.06 5.28 19.26
N SER A 158 4.58 4.11 19.58
CA SER A 158 3.78 2.88 19.61
C SER A 158 3.09 2.72 20.94
N ILE A 159 1.78 2.48 20.93
CA ILE A 159 0.97 2.26 22.13
C ILE A 159 0.61 0.77 22.19
N PRO A 160 1.08 0.03 23.21
CA PRO A 160 0.72 -1.37 23.34
C PRO A 160 -0.80 -1.56 23.50
N ARG A 161 -1.40 -2.47 22.72
CA ARG A 161 -2.86 -2.71 22.75
C ARG A 161 -3.41 -3.09 24.12
N ASP A 162 -2.58 -3.67 24.96
CA ASP A 162 -2.93 -4.10 26.31
C ASP A 162 -2.67 -3.03 27.41
N SER A 163 -2.30 -1.79 27.02
CA SER A 163 -2.19 -0.66 27.95
C SER A 163 -3.49 -0.49 28.72
N TYR A 164 -3.41 -0.46 30.05
CA TYR A 164 -4.56 -0.35 30.94
C TYR A 164 -4.76 1.10 31.31
N VAL A 165 -5.80 1.71 30.74
CA VAL A 165 -6.05 3.15 30.80
C VAL A 165 -7.54 3.44 30.97
N PRO A 166 -7.92 4.63 31.50
CA PRO A 166 -9.30 5.08 31.45
C PRO A 166 -9.81 5.17 30.01
N ILE A 167 -10.94 4.52 29.70
CA ILE A 167 -11.54 4.57 28.36
C ILE A 167 -12.52 5.73 28.28
N ALA A 168 -12.24 6.70 27.43
CA ALA A 168 -12.97 7.97 27.37
C ALA A 168 -14.48 7.84 27.23
N CYS A 169 -14.95 6.93 26.40
CA CYS A 169 -16.38 6.72 26.10
C CYS A 169 -17.08 5.70 27.01
N PHE A 170 -16.40 5.09 27.97
CA PHE A 170 -17.05 4.21 28.92
C PHE A 170 -17.69 4.98 30.06
N ALA A 171 -18.84 4.49 30.56
CA ALA A 171 -19.53 5.15 31.64
C ALA A 171 -18.63 5.28 32.88
N GLY A 172 -18.39 6.51 33.34
CA GLY A 172 -17.45 6.78 34.43
C GLY A 172 -15.98 6.63 34.06
N LYS A 173 -15.64 6.52 32.78
CA LYS A 173 -14.26 6.36 32.26
C LYS A 173 -13.47 5.28 33.01
N TYR A 174 -14.10 4.13 33.31
CA TYR A 174 -13.37 3.05 34.01
C TYR A 174 -12.21 2.53 33.17
N GLU A 175 -11.17 2.10 33.86
CA GLU A 175 -9.95 1.57 33.25
C GLU A 175 -10.18 0.23 32.58
N ASN A 176 -9.60 0.06 31.39
CA ASN A 176 -9.61 -1.17 30.63
C ASN A 176 -8.42 -1.19 29.66
N LYS A 177 -8.22 -2.31 28.94
CA LYS A 177 -7.26 -2.36 27.84
C LYS A 177 -7.66 -1.33 26.78
N ILE A 178 -6.68 -0.56 26.30
CA ILE A 178 -6.93 0.50 25.32
C ILE A 178 -7.56 -0.03 24.02
N THR A 179 -7.24 -1.27 23.62
CA THR A 179 -7.88 -1.93 22.46
C THR A 179 -9.40 -2.03 22.59
N HIS A 180 -9.96 -2.05 23.81
CA HIS A 180 -11.40 -2.12 24.02
C HIS A 180 -12.14 -0.79 23.74
N ALA A 181 -11.43 0.31 23.62
CA ALA A 181 -12.02 1.57 23.13
C ALA A 181 -12.62 1.37 21.71
N ALA A 182 -11.98 0.56 20.90
CA ALA A 182 -12.40 0.25 19.53
C ALA A 182 -13.75 -0.48 19.43
N TRP A 183 -14.26 -1.08 20.52
CA TRP A 183 -15.62 -1.64 20.55
C TRP A 183 -16.71 -0.58 20.41
N LYS A 184 -16.38 0.68 20.69
CA LYS A 184 -17.27 1.84 20.59
C LYS A 184 -16.97 2.70 19.35
N GLY A 185 -16.11 2.22 18.47
CA GLY A 185 -15.76 2.90 17.23
C GLY A 185 -14.48 3.73 17.31
N THR A 186 -14.11 4.29 16.17
CA THR A 186 -12.86 5.04 16.00
C THR A 186 -12.79 6.28 16.88
N ASP A 187 -13.90 7.01 17.02
CA ASP A 187 -13.93 8.23 17.82
C ASP A 187 -13.57 7.94 19.29
N CYS A 188 -14.07 6.82 19.85
CA CYS A 188 -13.71 6.41 21.20
C CYS A 188 -12.21 6.12 21.36
N VAL A 189 -11.58 5.54 20.33
CA VAL A 189 -10.12 5.30 20.34
C VAL A 189 -9.38 6.61 20.33
N ILE A 190 -9.78 7.56 19.50
CA ILE A 190 -9.17 8.89 19.39
C ILE A 190 -9.26 9.60 20.74
N ASP A 191 -10.47 9.76 21.29
CA ASP A 191 -10.70 10.42 22.57
C ASP A 191 -9.90 9.77 23.71
N THR A 192 -9.81 8.44 23.73
CA THR A 192 -9.04 7.69 24.74
C THR A 192 -7.55 7.95 24.61
N ILE A 193 -7.03 8.02 23.39
CA ILE A 193 -5.60 8.28 23.16
C ILE A 193 -5.26 9.73 23.45
N GLU A 194 -6.11 10.68 23.11
CA GLU A 194 -5.96 12.10 23.48
C GLU A 194 -5.93 12.28 25.00
N ASP A 195 -6.88 11.67 25.73
CA ASP A 195 -6.90 11.69 27.20
C ASP A 195 -5.64 11.06 27.82
N PHE A 196 -5.04 10.05 27.16
CA PHE A 196 -3.90 9.30 27.66
C PHE A 196 -2.56 9.96 27.36
N THR A 197 -2.44 10.62 26.20
CA THR A 197 -1.16 11.19 25.73
C THR A 197 -1.03 12.69 25.95
N GLY A 198 -2.12 13.43 26.18
CA GLY A 198 -2.19 14.88 26.44
C GLY A 198 -2.42 15.69 25.18
#